data_6bdb10fdf7a76dae179132ac36ec7358
#
_entry.id   6bdb10fdf7a76dae179132ac36ec7358
#
_cell.length_a   1.000
_cell.length_b   1.000
_cell.length_c   1.000
_cell.angle_alpha   90.00
_cell.angle_beta   90.00
_cell.angle_gamma   90.00
#
_symmetry.space_group_name_H-M   'P 1'
#
loop_
_entity.id
_entity.type
_entity.pdbx_description
1 polymer ?
#
loop_
_entity_poly.entity_id
_entity_poly.type
_entity_poly.pdbx_seq_one_letter_code
_entity_poly.pdbx_strand_id
1 'polypeptide(L)'
;MNKNEIIQIQGMEYKEMTKQLLNECALATLIPSKVSLIGIKPNLVAPVPAEFGGTTHPEVVAGIIEYLQENGFTNLQIMEGSWVGDKTEESFEVCGYRMLSEQYGVPLIDAQKEKSMPVQCGAVSYTHLTLPT
;
A
#
# COMPACT_ATOMS: atom_id res chain seq x y z
N MET A 1 0.56 -9.75 19.19
CA MET A 1 1.46 -8.61 19.47
C MET A 1 0.99 -7.93 20.75
N ASN A 2 1.88 -7.73 21.70
CA ASN A 2 1.55 -7.05 22.96
C ASN A 2 1.51 -5.52 22.75
N LYS A 3 0.82 -4.80 23.65
CA LYS A 3 0.81 -3.34 23.61
C LYS A 3 2.24 -2.81 23.82
N ASN A 4 2.69 -1.88 22.98
CA ASN A 4 4.03 -1.29 22.97
C ASN A 4 5.16 -2.24 22.50
N GLU A 5 4.84 -3.33 21.83
CA GLU A 5 5.83 -4.20 21.17
C GLU A 5 6.17 -3.63 19.78
N ILE A 6 7.46 -3.67 19.43
CA ILE A 6 7.97 -3.33 18.09
C ILE A 6 8.63 -4.59 17.54
N ILE A 7 8.22 -4.98 16.34
CA ILE A 7 8.84 -6.08 15.59
C ILE A 7 9.71 -5.48 14.50
N GLN A 8 10.97 -5.91 14.45
CA GLN A 8 11.93 -5.49 13.44
C GLN A 8 12.49 -6.72 12.73
N ILE A 9 12.45 -6.72 11.40
CA ILE A 9 13.06 -7.73 10.55
C ILE A 9 14.24 -7.11 9.82
N GLN A 10 15.36 -7.81 9.74
CA GLN A 10 16.54 -7.41 9.00
C GLN A 10 16.87 -8.45 7.93
N GLY A 11 17.27 -8.00 6.75
CA GLY A 11 17.59 -8.87 5.62
C GLY A 11 17.88 -8.06 4.37
N MET A 12 18.00 -8.74 3.24
CA MET A 12 18.26 -8.14 1.93
C MET A 12 17.12 -8.34 0.93
N GLU A 13 16.25 -9.32 1.16
CA GLU A 13 15.15 -9.68 0.28
C GLU A 13 13.86 -9.05 0.78
N TYR A 14 13.49 -7.90 0.23
CA TYR A 14 12.35 -7.09 0.68
C TYR A 14 11.04 -7.87 0.76
N LYS A 15 10.77 -8.71 -0.24
CA LYS A 15 9.54 -9.52 -0.28
C LYS A 15 9.48 -10.50 0.89
N GLU A 16 10.54 -11.26 1.11
CA GLU A 16 10.60 -12.26 2.19
C GLU A 16 10.58 -11.61 3.57
N MET A 17 11.31 -10.51 3.74
CA MET A 17 11.28 -9.73 4.99
C MET A 17 9.87 -9.23 5.30
N THR A 18 9.14 -8.76 4.30
CA THR A 18 7.77 -8.30 4.44
C THR A 18 6.85 -9.45 4.86
N LYS A 19 6.91 -10.59 4.18
CA LYS A 19 6.12 -11.78 4.54
C LYS A 19 6.41 -12.24 5.96
N GLN A 20 7.69 -12.29 6.34
CA GLN A 20 8.08 -12.65 7.70
C GLN A 20 7.50 -11.67 8.73
N LEU A 21 7.64 -10.36 8.50
CA LEU A 21 7.10 -9.33 9.40
C LEU A 21 5.59 -9.49 9.60
N LEU A 22 4.85 -9.70 8.52
CA LEU A 22 3.40 -9.85 8.57
C LEU A 22 2.97 -11.14 9.30
N ASN A 23 3.74 -12.21 9.17
CA ASN A 23 3.54 -13.43 9.94
C ASN A 23 3.78 -13.22 11.44
N GLU A 24 4.89 -12.59 11.82
CA GLU A 24 5.21 -12.27 13.21
C GLU A 24 4.15 -11.36 13.86
N CYS A 25 3.61 -10.42 13.07
CA CYS A 25 2.50 -9.57 13.52
C CYS A 25 1.16 -10.30 13.56
N ALA A 26 1.05 -11.51 13.00
CA ALA A 26 -0.20 -12.24 12.82
C ALA A 26 -1.30 -11.40 12.13
N LEU A 27 -0.92 -10.57 11.12
CA LEU A 27 -1.82 -9.59 10.48
C LEU A 27 -3.11 -10.24 9.98
N ALA A 28 -3.06 -11.44 9.42
CA ALA A 28 -4.23 -12.14 8.89
C ALA A 28 -5.33 -12.39 9.94
N THR A 29 -4.98 -12.41 11.23
CA THR A 29 -5.94 -12.58 12.34
C THR A 29 -6.64 -11.28 12.72
N LEU A 30 -6.11 -10.14 12.29
CA LEU A 30 -6.66 -8.82 12.59
C LEU A 30 -7.68 -8.37 11.53
N ILE A 31 -7.71 -9.02 10.37
CA ILE A 31 -8.63 -8.70 9.28
C ILE A 31 -9.94 -9.45 9.52
N PRO A 32 -11.07 -8.72 9.67
CA PRO A 32 -12.32 -9.30 10.18
C PRO A 32 -12.98 -10.30 9.24
N SER A 33 -12.74 -10.23 7.93
CA SER A 33 -13.37 -11.11 6.94
C SER A 33 -12.48 -11.35 5.72
N LYS A 34 -12.52 -12.57 5.19
CA LYS A 34 -11.79 -12.95 3.96
C LYS A 34 -12.32 -12.26 2.70
N VAL A 35 -13.53 -11.75 2.74
CA VAL A 35 -14.15 -11.00 1.63
C VAL A 35 -13.98 -9.49 1.76
N SER A 36 -13.36 -9.01 2.83
CA SER A 36 -13.07 -7.58 3.00
C SER A 36 -12.24 -7.05 1.83
N LEU A 37 -12.60 -5.87 1.34
CA LEU A 37 -11.74 -5.13 0.42
C LEU A 37 -10.53 -4.61 1.20
N ILE A 38 -9.33 -4.92 0.72
CA ILE A 38 -8.07 -4.48 1.33
C ILE A 38 -7.35 -3.56 0.36
N GLY A 39 -7.20 -2.30 0.76
CA GLY A 39 -6.39 -1.31 0.06
C GLY A 39 -4.95 -1.35 0.54
N ILE A 40 -4.02 -1.55 -0.37
CA ILE A 40 -2.58 -1.46 -0.12
C ILE A 40 -2.11 -0.10 -0.63
N LYS A 41 -1.65 0.76 0.27
CA LYS A 41 -1.16 2.09 -0.10
C LYS A 41 0.36 2.17 0.03
N PRO A 42 1.11 2.00 -1.07
CA PRO A 42 2.53 2.34 -1.09
C PRO A 42 2.71 3.86 -1.04
N ASN A 43 3.92 4.32 -0.80
CA ASN A 43 4.27 5.73 -0.96
C ASN A 43 4.91 5.93 -2.33
N LEU A 44 4.17 6.57 -3.27
CA LEU A 44 4.64 6.88 -4.62
C LEU A 44 4.45 8.38 -4.90
N VAL A 45 5.14 9.20 -4.11
CA VAL A 45 5.00 10.67 -4.14
C VAL A 45 5.32 11.30 -5.50
N ALA A 46 6.22 10.66 -6.26
CA ALA A 46 6.67 11.12 -7.57
C ALA A 46 7.08 9.92 -8.44
N PRO A 47 7.17 10.06 -9.77
CA PRO A 47 7.63 9.02 -10.68
C PRO A 47 9.16 8.84 -10.60
N VAL A 48 9.63 8.34 -9.47
CA VAL A 48 11.05 8.12 -9.16
C VAL A 48 11.23 6.67 -8.66
N PRO A 49 12.19 5.90 -9.25
CA PRO A 49 12.47 4.54 -8.81
C PRO A 49 12.82 4.46 -7.32
N ALA A 50 12.46 3.35 -6.68
CA ALA A 50 12.59 3.17 -5.23
C ALA A 50 14.03 3.22 -4.71
N GLU A 51 15.01 2.89 -5.55
CA GLU A 51 16.44 2.94 -5.25
C GLU A 51 16.93 4.35 -4.86
N PHE A 52 16.19 5.40 -5.26
CA PHE A 52 16.48 6.77 -4.84
C PHE A 52 15.90 7.13 -3.45
N GLY A 53 15.21 6.20 -2.80
CA GLY A 53 14.75 6.32 -1.41
C GLY A 53 13.46 7.13 -1.22
N GLY A 54 12.85 7.64 -2.29
CA GLY A 54 11.64 8.49 -2.22
C GLY A 54 10.32 7.71 -2.30
N THR A 55 10.35 6.48 -2.78
CA THR A 55 9.17 5.66 -3.03
C THR A 55 9.31 4.26 -2.44
N THR A 56 8.18 3.57 -2.27
CA THR A 56 8.16 2.21 -1.75
C THR A 56 8.62 1.22 -2.81
N HIS A 57 9.54 0.32 -2.45
CA HIS A 57 9.96 -0.78 -3.29
C HIS A 57 8.78 -1.69 -3.65
N PRO A 58 8.56 -2.03 -4.94
CA PRO A 58 7.45 -2.90 -5.35
C PRO A 58 7.52 -4.30 -4.72
N GLU A 59 8.72 -4.80 -4.40
CA GLU A 59 8.91 -6.09 -3.72
C GLU A 59 8.30 -6.11 -2.31
N VAL A 60 8.24 -4.97 -1.61
CA VAL A 60 7.55 -4.87 -0.32
C VAL A 60 6.06 -5.13 -0.52
N VAL A 61 5.47 -4.51 -1.55
CA VAL A 61 4.04 -4.69 -1.86
C VAL A 61 3.78 -6.11 -2.41
N ALA A 62 4.70 -6.68 -3.18
CA ALA A 62 4.64 -8.10 -3.57
C ALA A 62 4.55 -9.01 -2.35
N GLY A 63 5.38 -8.78 -1.33
CA GLY A 63 5.34 -9.54 -0.08
C GLY A 63 4.01 -9.41 0.66
N ILE A 64 3.41 -8.21 0.67
CA ILE A 64 2.08 -7.99 1.26
C ILE A 64 1.02 -8.77 0.49
N ILE A 65 1.02 -8.69 -0.84
CA ILE A 65 0.05 -9.39 -1.70
C ILE A 65 0.15 -10.89 -1.53
N GLU A 66 1.35 -11.46 -1.63
CA GLU A 66 1.55 -12.91 -1.45
C GLU A 66 1.09 -13.37 -0.07
N TYR A 67 1.48 -12.67 0.99
CA TYR A 67 1.03 -12.98 2.33
C TYR A 67 -0.50 -12.99 2.46
N LEU A 68 -1.16 -11.97 1.92
CA LEU A 68 -2.61 -11.87 1.98
C LEU A 68 -3.29 -12.98 1.16
N GLN A 69 -2.82 -13.26 -0.05
CA GLN A 69 -3.37 -14.32 -0.92
C GLN A 69 -3.17 -15.71 -0.30
N GLU A 70 -1.99 -16.01 0.25
CA GLU A 70 -1.69 -17.26 0.96
C GLU A 70 -2.61 -17.46 2.18
N ASN A 71 -3.03 -16.36 2.81
CA ASN A 71 -3.99 -16.38 3.90
C ASN A 71 -5.46 -16.29 3.45
N GLY A 72 -5.75 -16.41 2.14
CA GLY A 72 -7.10 -16.49 1.59
C GLY A 72 -7.82 -15.15 1.42
N PHE A 73 -7.09 -14.04 1.40
CA PHE A 73 -7.64 -12.73 1.06
C PHE A 73 -7.40 -12.44 -0.43
N THR A 74 -8.44 -12.34 -1.21
CA THR A 74 -8.35 -12.16 -2.67
C THR A 74 -8.90 -10.84 -3.17
N ASN A 75 -9.61 -10.10 -2.31
CA ASN A 75 -10.20 -8.81 -2.66
C ASN A 75 -9.23 -7.67 -2.33
N LEU A 76 -8.17 -7.55 -3.14
CA LEU A 76 -7.06 -6.64 -2.94
C LEU A 76 -7.05 -5.55 -4.00
N GLN A 77 -6.60 -4.35 -3.63
CA GLN A 77 -6.27 -3.28 -4.57
C GLN A 77 -5.04 -2.50 -4.09
N ILE A 78 -4.26 -1.97 -5.03
CA ILE A 78 -3.18 -1.03 -4.75
C ILE A 78 -3.70 0.36 -5.06
N MET A 79 -3.57 1.30 -4.13
CA MET A 79 -4.09 2.64 -4.30
C MET A 79 -3.05 3.69 -3.93
N GLU A 80 -2.93 4.74 -4.74
CA GLU A 80 -2.05 5.87 -4.46
C GLU A 80 -2.60 7.15 -5.11
N GLY A 81 -2.22 8.29 -4.54
CA GLY A 81 -2.39 9.61 -5.13
C GLY A 81 -1.07 10.36 -4.99
N SER A 82 -0.30 10.44 -6.08
CA SER A 82 0.98 11.15 -6.11
C SER A 82 0.84 12.61 -5.70
N TRP A 83 1.96 13.27 -5.41
CA TRP A 83 1.96 14.64 -4.95
C TRP A 83 1.37 15.61 -5.99
N VAL A 84 0.95 16.78 -5.52
CA VAL A 84 0.38 17.84 -6.37
C VAL A 84 1.40 18.24 -7.44
N GLY A 85 1.01 18.04 -8.70
CA GLY A 85 1.87 18.31 -9.87
C GLY A 85 2.40 17.05 -10.56
N ASP A 86 2.46 15.92 -9.86
CA ASP A 86 2.82 14.62 -10.43
C ASP A 86 1.59 13.81 -10.81
N LYS A 87 1.77 12.86 -11.74
CA LYS A 87 0.71 11.97 -12.21
C LYS A 87 0.89 10.60 -11.57
N THR A 88 -0.11 10.13 -10.84
CA THR A 88 -0.12 8.81 -10.21
C THR A 88 0.12 7.68 -11.22
N GLU A 89 -0.46 7.78 -12.41
CA GLU A 89 -0.25 6.81 -13.49
C GLU A 89 1.21 6.69 -13.91
N GLU A 90 1.92 7.82 -13.99
CA GLU A 90 3.35 7.84 -14.31
C GLU A 90 4.17 7.23 -13.16
N SER A 91 3.79 7.51 -11.92
CA SER A 91 4.41 6.89 -10.75
C SER A 91 4.21 5.37 -10.73
N PHE A 92 3.01 4.87 -11.07
CA PHE A 92 2.77 3.43 -11.20
C PHE A 92 3.66 2.77 -12.27
N GLU A 93 3.89 3.44 -13.40
CA GLU A 93 4.75 2.93 -14.45
C GLU A 93 6.22 2.93 -14.03
N VAL A 94 6.75 4.10 -13.64
CA VAL A 94 8.18 4.29 -13.33
C VAL A 94 8.62 3.48 -12.10
N CYS A 95 7.76 3.35 -11.11
CA CYS A 95 8.06 2.59 -9.88
C CYS A 95 7.78 1.08 -10.01
N GLY A 96 7.43 0.56 -11.20
CA GLY A 96 7.26 -0.88 -11.46
C GLY A 96 5.93 -1.47 -10.97
N TYR A 97 4.96 -0.65 -10.54
CA TYR A 97 3.70 -1.14 -9.99
C TYR A 97 2.73 -1.67 -11.04
N ARG A 98 2.87 -1.25 -12.29
CA ARG A 98 2.06 -1.80 -13.37
C ARG A 98 2.39 -3.27 -13.63
N MET A 99 3.68 -3.61 -13.68
CA MET A 99 4.13 -5.00 -13.79
C MET A 99 3.68 -5.84 -12.58
N LEU A 100 3.75 -5.26 -11.38
CA LEU A 100 3.29 -5.91 -10.16
C LEU A 100 1.79 -6.22 -10.21
N SER A 101 0.98 -5.25 -10.63
CA SER A 101 -0.46 -5.39 -10.81
C SER A 101 -0.81 -6.53 -11.77
N GLU A 102 -0.16 -6.59 -12.91
CA GLU A 102 -0.33 -7.64 -13.92
C GLU A 102 0.08 -9.02 -13.38
N GLN A 103 1.23 -9.10 -12.71
CA GLN A 103 1.77 -10.35 -12.17
C GLN A 103 0.84 -10.98 -11.11
N TYR A 104 0.26 -10.17 -10.23
CA TYR A 104 -0.55 -10.67 -9.11
C TYR A 104 -2.06 -10.55 -9.34
N GLY A 105 -2.50 -9.94 -10.44
CA GLY A 105 -3.92 -9.71 -10.73
C GLY A 105 -4.59 -8.75 -9.75
N VAL A 106 -3.83 -7.79 -9.20
CA VAL A 106 -4.32 -6.81 -8.21
C VAL A 106 -4.45 -5.43 -8.88
N PRO A 107 -5.65 -4.83 -8.95
CA PRO A 107 -5.86 -3.58 -9.65
C PRO A 107 -5.15 -2.39 -9.00
N LEU A 108 -4.73 -1.44 -9.86
CA LEU A 108 -4.20 -0.13 -9.47
C LEU A 108 -5.34 0.89 -9.45
N ILE A 109 -5.45 1.65 -8.37
CA ILE A 109 -6.43 2.72 -8.20
C ILE A 109 -5.70 4.06 -8.09
N ASP A 110 -5.95 4.93 -9.04
CA ASP A 110 -5.45 6.30 -9.03
C ASP A 110 -6.39 7.18 -8.18
N ALA A 111 -6.01 7.43 -6.93
CA ALA A 111 -6.79 8.22 -6.00
C ALA A 111 -6.96 9.70 -6.43
N GLN A 112 -6.14 10.20 -7.36
CA GLN A 112 -6.34 11.54 -7.94
C GLN A 112 -7.57 11.60 -8.85
N LYS A 113 -8.01 10.46 -9.41
CA LYS A 113 -9.17 10.36 -10.31
C LYS A 113 -10.44 9.94 -9.58
N GLU A 114 -10.31 9.46 -8.34
CA GLU A 114 -11.46 9.02 -7.55
C GLU A 114 -12.26 10.22 -7.00
N LYS A 115 -13.55 9.98 -6.77
CA LYS A 115 -14.40 10.98 -6.12
C LYS A 115 -13.92 11.19 -4.69
N SER A 116 -13.68 12.44 -4.33
CA SER A 116 -13.32 12.81 -2.97
C SER A 116 -14.51 13.40 -2.22
N MET A 117 -14.57 13.14 -0.93
CA MET A 117 -15.55 13.71 -0.03
C MET A 117 -14.85 14.63 0.98
N PRO A 118 -15.30 15.90 1.14
CA PRO A 118 -14.73 16.78 2.15
C PRO A 118 -15.10 16.27 3.55
N VAL A 119 -14.07 16.09 4.38
CA VAL A 119 -14.25 15.71 5.78
C VAL A 119 -13.79 16.85 6.65
N GLN A 120 -14.68 17.32 7.56
CA GLN A 120 -14.35 18.37 8.51
C GLN A 120 -13.63 17.74 9.71
N CYS A 121 -12.35 18.07 9.87
CA CYS A 121 -11.58 17.68 11.05
C CYS A 121 -11.66 18.76 12.13
N GLY A 122 -12.14 18.39 13.30
CA GLY A 122 -12.39 19.31 14.43
C GLY A 122 -11.14 19.85 15.14
N ALA A 123 -9.95 19.52 14.69
CA ALA A 123 -8.72 20.03 15.27
C ALA A 123 -7.63 20.12 14.20
N VAL A 124 -6.98 21.27 14.13
CA VAL A 124 -5.69 21.54 13.50
C VAL A 124 -5.68 22.05 12.05
N SER A 125 -4.53 22.52 11.66
CA SER A 125 -4.06 23.25 10.49
C SER A 125 -4.50 22.78 9.08
N TYR A 126 -5.29 21.75 8.95
CA TYR A 126 -5.90 21.32 7.68
C TYR A 126 -7.39 21.60 7.69
N THR A 127 -7.83 22.49 6.80
CA THR A 127 -9.25 22.83 6.67
C THR A 127 -10.07 21.76 5.94
N HIS A 128 -9.41 20.87 5.18
CA HIS A 128 -10.08 19.80 4.41
C HIS A 128 -9.18 18.58 4.27
N LEU A 129 -9.72 17.42 4.60
CA LEU A 129 -9.20 16.11 4.19
C LEU A 129 -10.11 15.58 3.10
N THR A 130 -9.55 15.17 1.97
CA THR A 130 -10.29 14.46 0.93
C THR A 130 -9.97 12.97 1.03
N LEU A 131 -10.98 12.14 1.24
CA LEU A 131 -10.86 10.69 1.21
C LEU A 131 -11.51 10.19 -0.08
N PRO A 132 -10.87 9.25 -0.80
CA PRO A 132 -11.55 8.55 -1.89
C PRO A 132 -12.76 7.79 -1.33
N THR A 133 -13.88 7.86 -2.01
CA THR A 133 -15.12 7.16 -1.65
C THR A 133 -15.24 5.83 -2.37
#